data_4223fb5da787ebd71597d26ac0399200
#
_entry.id   4223fb5da787ebd71597d26ac0399200
#
_cell.length_a   1.000
_cell.length_b   1.000
_cell.length_c   1.000
_cell.angle_alpha   90.00
_cell.angle_beta   90.00
_cell.angle_gamma   90.00
#
_symmetry.space_group_name_H-M   'P 1'
#
loop_
_entity.id
_entity.type
_entity.pdbx_description
1 polymer ?
#
loop_
_entity_poly.entity_id
_entity_poly.type
_entity_poly.pdbx_seq_one_letter_code
_entity_poly.pdbx_strand_id
1 'polypeptide(L)'
;VFGICRTADEAGFSIISWPESSPASSSVPCLLLRTHSGAWHEGLLEQDEEEACRLARETGLPVLTARLAGGEGPFLLPGASSAWSAHGILLKRLRLFERDSAVISPENSTEASSPLPAPEEQLRHALRKGTADFILKSGHGAACLNLLESSASLLLAQLLKEELPSLPLTGFIPRLPGIPE
;
A
#
# COMPACT_ATOMS: atom_id res chain seq x y z
N VAL A 1 -3.28 -28.10 4.32
CA VAL A 1 -2.79 -27.96 5.70
C VAL A 1 -1.55 -27.08 5.64
N PHE A 2 -1.65 -25.86 6.13
CA PHE A 2 -0.50 -24.94 6.18
C PHE A 2 0.34 -25.29 7.40
N GLY A 3 1.57 -25.67 7.18
CA GLY A 3 2.54 -25.83 8.25
C GLY A 3 3.39 -24.58 8.37
N ILE A 4 3.28 -23.85 9.46
CA ILE A 4 4.21 -22.76 9.79
C ILE A 4 5.47 -23.41 10.36
N CYS A 5 6.54 -23.36 9.63
CA CYS A 5 7.79 -23.99 10.03
C CYS A 5 8.90 -22.99 10.32
N ARG A 6 8.78 -22.18 11.32
CA ARG A 6 9.71 -21.20 11.90
C ARG A 6 9.31 -19.74 11.71
N THR A 7 9.02 -19.11 12.80
CA THR A 7 9.25 -17.68 12.96
C THR A 7 10.77 -17.49 13.11
N ALA A 8 11.39 -16.83 12.15
CA ALA A 8 12.74 -16.36 12.31
C ALA A 8 12.68 -14.95 12.86
N ASP A 9 13.21 -14.81 14.05
CA ASP A 9 13.73 -13.61 14.70
C ASP A 9 13.01 -12.24 14.56
N GLU A 10 13.45 -11.33 15.38
CA GLU A 10 13.03 -9.94 15.58
C GLU A 10 12.78 -9.08 14.32
N ALA A 11 13.07 -9.59 13.13
CA ALA A 11 12.87 -8.91 11.84
C ALA A 11 11.50 -9.14 11.19
N GLY A 12 10.58 -9.89 11.82
CA GLY A 12 9.21 -10.07 11.33
C GLY A 12 9.05 -10.94 10.08
N PHE A 13 9.93 -11.90 9.88
CA PHE A 13 9.84 -12.86 8.77
C PHE A 13 9.23 -14.19 9.22
N SER A 14 8.37 -14.75 8.37
CA SER A 14 7.87 -16.10 8.52
C SER A 14 8.18 -16.92 7.27
N ILE A 15 8.69 -18.12 7.45
CA ILE A 15 8.87 -19.08 6.36
C ILE A 15 7.62 -19.96 6.34
N ILE A 16 6.89 -19.93 5.24
CA ILE A 16 5.74 -20.81 5.01
C ILE A 16 6.18 -21.89 4.03
N SER A 17 6.06 -23.14 4.46
CA SER A 17 6.25 -24.31 3.61
C SER A 17 4.91 -25.01 3.39
N TRP A 18 4.66 -25.49 2.17
CA TRP A 18 3.55 -26.41 1.92
C TRP A 18 4.07 -27.68 1.26
N PRO A 19 3.52 -28.83 1.61
CA PRO A 19 3.93 -30.07 0.98
C PRO A 19 3.46 -30.11 -0.47
N GLU A 20 4.36 -30.45 -1.38
CA GLU A 20 3.97 -30.84 -2.74
C GLU A 20 3.16 -32.13 -2.69
N SER A 21 2.16 -32.24 -3.55
CA SER A 21 1.33 -33.43 -3.71
C SER A 21 2.05 -34.60 -4.39
N SER A 22 3.34 -34.49 -4.71
CA SER A 22 4.14 -35.53 -5.37
C SER A 22 5.14 -36.16 -4.41
N PRO A 23 5.13 -37.49 -4.24
CA PRO A 23 6.01 -38.20 -3.29
C PRO A 23 7.47 -38.32 -3.75
N ALA A 24 7.86 -37.71 -4.85
CA ALA A 24 9.18 -37.91 -5.46
C ALA A 24 10.20 -36.77 -5.21
N SER A 25 9.81 -35.66 -4.61
CA SER A 25 10.72 -34.54 -4.37
C SER A 25 10.98 -34.38 -2.87
N SER A 26 12.23 -34.46 -2.49
CA SER A 26 12.67 -34.26 -1.10
C SER A 26 12.80 -32.78 -0.70
N SER A 27 12.45 -31.85 -1.57
CA SER A 27 12.47 -30.40 -1.32
C SER A 27 11.08 -29.87 -1.02
N VAL A 28 10.87 -29.41 0.19
CA VAL A 28 9.67 -28.68 0.56
C VAL A 28 9.79 -27.26 -0.01
N PRO A 29 8.87 -26.81 -0.87
CA PRO A 29 8.91 -25.45 -1.37
C PRO A 29 8.75 -24.47 -0.19
N CYS A 30 9.66 -23.54 -0.09
CA CYS A 30 9.68 -22.51 0.95
C CYS A 30 9.56 -21.13 0.34
N LEU A 31 8.89 -20.24 1.05
CA LEU A 31 8.85 -18.81 0.72
C LEU A 31 9.04 -17.98 1.99
N LEU A 32 9.52 -16.76 1.83
CA LEU A 32 9.60 -15.78 2.90
C LEU A 32 8.35 -14.91 2.87
N LEU A 33 7.64 -14.83 4.00
CA LEU A 33 6.54 -13.90 4.19
C LEU A 33 6.99 -12.77 5.10
N ARG A 34 6.98 -11.54 4.57
CA ARG A 34 7.15 -10.30 5.32
C ARG A 34 5.79 -9.66 5.58
N THR A 35 5.55 -9.21 6.78
CA THR A 35 4.36 -8.42 7.12
C THR A 35 4.78 -7.02 7.55
N HIS A 36 4.12 -6.03 7.01
CA HIS A 36 4.36 -4.63 7.31
C HIS A 36 3.08 -3.93 7.74
N SER A 37 3.12 -3.25 8.88
CA SER A 37 2.02 -2.43 9.41
C SER A 37 2.38 -0.94 9.51
N GLY A 38 3.53 -0.53 8.97
CA GLY A 38 3.99 0.85 9.02
C GLY A 38 3.10 1.80 8.22
N ALA A 39 2.91 3.02 8.75
CA ALA A 39 2.27 4.09 8.01
C ALA A 39 3.10 4.52 6.80
N TRP A 40 2.42 4.94 5.76
CA TRP A 40 3.08 5.44 4.56
C TRP A 40 3.84 6.75 4.83
N HIS A 41 5.01 6.85 4.26
CA HIS A 41 5.81 8.05 4.11
C HIS A 41 6.57 7.98 2.78
N GLU A 42 7.05 9.11 2.31
CA GLU A 42 7.84 9.18 1.08
C GLU A 42 9.08 8.28 1.15
N GLY A 43 9.33 7.52 0.09
CA GLY A 43 10.45 6.58 -0.01
C GLY A 43 10.23 5.22 0.67
N LEU A 44 9.13 5.01 1.41
CA LEU A 44 8.88 3.74 2.10
C LEU A 44 8.80 2.56 1.13
N LEU A 45 8.04 2.73 0.05
CA LEU A 45 7.79 1.62 -0.88
C LEU A 45 9.03 1.24 -1.66
N GLU A 46 9.83 2.22 -2.06
CA GLU A 46 11.10 2.04 -2.73
C GLU A 46 12.08 1.25 -1.85
N GLN A 47 12.25 1.67 -0.59
CA GLN A 47 13.12 0.98 0.38
C GLN A 47 12.68 -0.46 0.61
N ASP A 48 11.39 -0.68 0.76
CA ASP A 48 10.86 -2.01 1.01
C ASP A 48 10.98 -2.94 -0.20
N GLU A 49 10.86 -2.42 -1.40
CA GLU A 49 11.07 -3.19 -2.63
C GLU A 49 12.54 -3.55 -2.82
N GLU A 50 13.44 -2.61 -2.55
CA GLU A 50 14.87 -2.88 -2.55
C GLU A 50 15.24 -3.98 -1.55
N GLU A 51 14.68 -3.90 -0.34
CA GLU A 51 14.92 -4.91 0.68
C GLU A 51 14.33 -6.27 0.32
N ALA A 52 13.11 -6.32 -0.21
CA ALA A 52 12.50 -7.58 -0.66
C ALA A 52 13.30 -8.23 -1.81
N CYS A 53 13.76 -7.43 -2.76
CA CYS A 53 14.65 -7.85 -3.84
C CYS A 53 15.96 -8.42 -3.30
N ARG A 54 16.60 -7.70 -2.37
CA ARG A 54 17.85 -8.13 -1.73
C ARG A 54 17.68 -9.46 -1.01
N LEU A 55 16.64 -9.57 -0.17
CA LEU A 55 16.34 -10.80 0.58
C LEU A 55 16.09 -12.00 -0.33
N ALA A 56 15.33 -11.81 -1.40
CA ALA A 56 15.07 -12.87 -2.37
C ALA A 56 16.38 -13.41 -2.97
N ARG A 57 17.28 -12.51 -3.35
CA ARG A 57 18.59 -12.89 -3.91
C ARG A 57 19.52 -13.55 -2.90
N GLU A 58 19.57 -13.03 -1.68
CA GLU A 58 20.45 -13.55 -0.62
C GLU A 58 20.00 -14.94 -0.14
N THR A 59 18.69 -15.16 -0.04
CA THR A 59 18.15 -16.44 0.45
C THR A 59 17.89 -17.47 -0.63
N GLY A 60 17.80 -17.05 -1.89
CA GLY A 60 17.38 -17.92 -2.99
C GLY A 60 15.92 -18.37 -2.89
N LEU A 61 15.07 -17.65 -2.11
CA LEU A 61 13.68 -17.98 -1.89
C LEU A 61 12.76 -16.87 -2.42
N PRO A 62 11.57 -17.23 -2.92
CA PRO A 62 10.54 -16.24 -3.22
C PRO A 62 10.16 -15.43 -1.98
N VAL A 63 9.90 -14.13 -2.14
CA VAL A 63 9.49 -13.23 -1.05
C VAL A 63 8.10 -12.70 -1.32
N LEU A 64 7.21 -12.81 -0.34
CA LEU A 64 5.91 -12.15 -0.31
C LEU A 64 5.94 -11.06 0.76
N THR A 65 5.58 -9.85 0.38
CA THR A 65 5.38 -8.73 1.32
C THR A 65 3.89 -8.47 1.43
N ALA A 66 3.32 -8.65 2.64
CA ALA A 66 1.91 -8.39 2.91
C ALA A 66 1.77 -7.09 3.72
N ARG A 67 0.89 -6.18 3.25
CA ARG A 67 0.63 -4.88 3.85
C ARG A 67 -0.85 -4.59 3.96
N LEU A 68 -1.20 -3.85 4.99
CA LEU A 68 -2.53 -3.27 5.11
C LEU A 68 -2.66 -2.07 4.17
N ALA A 69 -3.88 -1.79 3.72
CA ALA A 69 -4.19 -0.69 2.82
C ALA A 69 -5.31 0.20 3.37
N GLY A 70 -5.19 1.50 3.14
CA GLY A 70 -6.20 2.50 3.47
C GLY A 70 -5.93 3.28 4.74
N GLY A 71 -6.77 4.28 5.03
CA GLY A 71 -6.65 5.13 6.20
C GLY A 71 -7.05 4.40 7.49
N GLU A 72 -6.30 4.58 8.56
CA GLU A 72 -6.61 4.06 9.89
C GLU A 72 -6.27 5.12 10.94
N GLY A 73 -7.28 5.81 11.46
CA GLY A 73 -7.08 6.97 12.32
C GLY A 73 -6.22 8.05 11.62
N PRO A 74 -5.11 8.48 12.22
CA PRO A 74 -4.21 9.46 11.62
C PRO A 74 -3.21 8.85 10.61
N PHE A 75 -3.24 7.55 10.41
CA PHE A 75 -2.27 6.85 9.57
C PHE A 75 -2.89 6.45 8.25
N LEU A 76 -2.08 6.51 7.20
CA LEU A 76 -2.37 5.94 5.90
C LEU A 76 -1.48 4.72 5.67
N LEU A 77 -2.10 3.58 5.42
CA LEU A 77 -1.43 2.32 5.17
C LEU A 77 -1.29 2.11 3.66
N PRO A 78 -0.07 1.87 3.16
CA PRO A 78 0.20 1.97 1.72
C PRO A 78 -0.40 0.87 0.87
N GLY A 79 -0.77 -0.29 1.43
CA GLY A 79 -1.07 -1.43 0.58
C GLY A 79 0.15 -1.87 -0.20
N ALA A 80 0.02 -2.00 -1.52
CA ALA A 80 1.13 -2.36 -2.40
C ALA A 80 1.84 -3.65 -1.99
N SER A 81 1.09 -4.63 -1.46
CA SER A 81 1.64 -5.96 -1.19
C SER A 81 2.30 -6.51 -2.45
N SER A 82 3.44 -7.16 -2.33
CA SER A 82 4.24 -7.54 -3.47
C SER A 82 4.77 -8.98 -3.37
N ALA A 83 5.03 -9.57 -4.53
CA ALA A 83 5.62 -10.88 -4.65
C ALA A 83 6.88 -10.81 -5.52
N TRP A 84 7.91 -11.47 -5.09
CA TRP A 84 9.23 -11.49 -5.72
C TRP A 84 9.66 -12.94 -5.98
N SER A 85 10.27 -13.17 -7.13
CA SER A 85 10.90 -14.46 -7.40
C SER A 85 12.17 -14.66 -6.57
N ALA A 86 12.66 -15.88 -6.46
CA ALA A 86 13.94 -16.21 -5.81
C ALA A 86 15.16 -15.47 -6.42
N HIS A 87 15.00 -14.93 -7.62
CA HIS A 87 16.04 -14.14 -8.31
C HIS A 87 15.91 -12.62 -8.08
N GLY A 88 14.96 -12.19 -7.22
CA GLY A 88 14.70 -10.77 -6.96
C GLY A 88 14.00 -10.06 -8.11
N ILE A 89 13.21 -10.79 -8.91
CA ILE A 89 12.37 -10.19 -9.95
C ILE A 89 10.98 -9.95 -9.34
N LEU A 90 10.46 -8.73 -9.47
CA LEU A 90 9.11 -8.40 -9.05
C LEU A 90 8.10 -9.12 -9.94
N LEU A 91 7.36 -10.07 -9.38
CA LEU A 91 6.33 -10.84 -10.08
C LEU A 91 5.00 -10.09 -10.11
N LYS A 92 4.64 -9.47 -9.01
CA LYS A 92 3.39 -8.71 -8.87
C LYS A 92 3.50 -7.70 -7.75
N ARG A 93 2.91 -6.53 -7.99
CA ARG A 93 2.56 -5.55 -6.96
C ARG A 93 1.06 -5.30 -7.00
N LEU A 94 0.42 -5.32 -5.84
CA LEU A 94 -0.97 -4.92 -5.68
C LEU A 94 -1.10 -3.39 -5.68
N ARG A 95 -2.33 -2.90 -5.75
CA ARG A 95 -2.60 -1.46 -5.83
C ARG A 95 -2.16 -0.72 -4.57
N LEU A 96 -1.71 0.51 -4.77
CA LEU A 96 -1.37 1.42 -3.69
C LEU A 96 -2.65 1.95 -3.04
N PHE A 97 -2.65 2.00 -1.71
CA PHE A 97 -3.71 2.58 -0.86
C PHE A 97 -5.10 1.96 -1.04
N GLU A 98 -5.22 0.87 -1.78
CA GLU A 98 -6.48 0.19 -2.06
C GLU A 98 -6.43 -1.27 -1.65
N ARG A 99 -7.60 -1.83 -1.35
CA ARG A 99 -7.75 -3.28 -1.18
C ARG A 99 -7.61 -3.95 -2.54
N ASP A 100 -6.72 -4.90 -2.61
CA ASP A 100 -6.49 -5.66 -3.83
C ASP A 100 -6.05 -7.09 -3.48
N SER A 101 -6.20 -8.00 -4.43
CA SER A 101 -5.80 -9.39 -4.28
C SER A 101 -5.34 -9.96 -5.63
N ALA A 102 -4.38 -10.87 -5.58
CA ALA A 102 -3.94 -11.60 -6.76
C ALA A 102 -3.54 -13.03 -6.39
N VAL A 103 -3.68 -13.92 -7.36
CA VAL A 103 -3.10 -15.25 -7.31
C VAL A 103 -1.81 -15.24 -8.13
N ILE A 104 -0.73 -15.72 -7.56
CA ILE A 104 0.59 -15.66 -8.17
C ILE A 104 1.17 -17.07 -8.22
N SER A 105 1.63 -17.48 -9.40
CA SER A 105 2.44 -18.68 -9.57
C SER A 105 3.91 -18.26 -9.68
N PRO A 106 4.78 -18.70 -8.77
CA PRO A 106 6.22 -18.37 -8.83
C PRO A 106 6.91 -18.80 -10.12
N GLU A 107 6.37 -19.82 -10.78
CA GLU A 107 6.98 -20.43 -11.96
C GLU A 107 6.58 -19.75 -13.30
N ASN A 108 5.43 -19.07 -13.34
CA ASN A 108 4.80 -18.61 -14.59
C ASN A 108 4.57 -17.10 -14.68
N SER A 109 5.13 -16.31 -13.78
CA SER A 109 4.90 -14.86 -13.81
C SER A 109 5.86 -14.18 -14.81
N THR A 110 5.42 -14.06 -16.03
CA THR A 110 6.07 -13.27 -17.10
C THR A 110 5.57 -11.82 -17.16
N GLU A 111 4.54 -11.48 -16.39
CA GLU A 111 4.07 -10.10 -16.36
C GLU A 111 4.98 -9.23 -15.49
N ALA A 112 5.82 -8.45 -16.16
CA ALA A 112 6.55 -7.38 -15.49
C ALA A 112 5.54 -6.44 -14.82
N SER A 113 5.57 -6.38 -13.51
CA SER A 113 4.75 -5.41 -12.78
C SER A 113 5.18 -3.98 -13.17
N SER A 114 4.22 -3.09 -13.33
CA SER A 114 4.52 -1.68 -13.60
C SER A 114 5.44 -1.10 -12.53
N PRO A 115 6.34 -0.18 -12.88
CA PRO A 115 7.17 0.51 -11.90
C PRO A 115 6.31 1.23 -10.85
N LEU A 116 6.91 1.56 -9.71
CA LEU A 116 6.24 2.44 -8.74
C LEU A 116 5.93 3.79 -9.42
N PRO A 117 4.77 4.39 -9.13
CA PRO A 117 4.50 5.75 -9.56
C PRO A 117 5.55 6.72 -9.03
N ALA A 118 5.74 7.85 -9.69
CA ALA A 118 6.60 8.91 -9.20
C ALA A 118 6.19 9.37 -7.79
N PRO A 119 7.11 9.88 -6.96
CA PRO A 119 6.82 10.28 -5.58
C PRO A 119 5.64 11.26 -5.47
N GLU A 120 5.51 12.21 -6.40
CA GLU A 120 4.43 13.19 -6.44
C GLU A 120 3.07 12.52 -6.72
N GLU A 121 3.05 11.49 -7.57
CA GLU A 121 1.83 10.74 -7.85
C GLU A 121 1.46 9.83 -6.67
N GLN A 122 2.44 9.25 -5.99
CA GLN A 122 2.20 8.53 -4.74
C GLN A 122 1.61 9.45 -3.68
N LEU A 123 2.17 10.66 -3.51
CA LEU A 123 1.67 11.66 -2.57
C LEU A 123 0.24 12.10 -2.92
N ARG A 124 -0.02 12.39 -4.20
CA ARG A 124 -1.37 12.74 -4.66
C ARG A 124 -2.38 11.64 -4.35
N HIS A 125 -2.02 10.39 -4.61
CA HIS A 125 -2.87 9.23 -4.32
C HIS A 125 -3.07 9.04 -2.82
N ALA A 126 -2.02 9.22 -2.02
CA ALA A 126 -2.06 9.16 -0.56
C ALA A 126 -3.02 10.21 0.03
N LEU A 127 -2.90 11.46 -0.40
CA LEU A 127 -3.77 12.55 0.05
C LEU A 127 -5.23 12.28 -0.32
N ARG A 128 -5.48 11.86 -1.55
CA ARG A 128 -6.83 11.56 -2.05
C ARG A 128 -7.48 10.45 -1.23
N LYS A 129 -6.83 9.29 -1.12
CA LYS A 129 -7.35 8.12 -0.41
C LYS A 129 -7.43 8.34 1.10
N GLY A 130 -6.39 8.90 1.69
CA GLY A 130 -6.36 9.14 3.14
C GLY A 130 -7.47 10.08 3.60
N THR A 131 -7.72 11.17 2.87
CA THR A 131 -8.79 12.11 3.21
C THR A 131 -10.17 11.49 3.00
N ALA A 132 -10.36 10.75 1.91
CA ALA A 132 -11.62 10.08 1.64
C ALA A 132 -11.93 9.02 2.72
N ASP A 133 -10.97 8.19 3.05
CA ASP A 133 -11.13 7.16 4.10
C ASP A 133 -11.41 7.78 5.47
N PHE A 134 -10.76 8.89 5.80
CA PHE A 134 -11.04 9.62 7.04
C PHE A 134 -12.49 10.07 7.12
N ILE A 135 -13.04 10.65 6.06
CA ILE A 135 -14.44 11.10 6.02
C ILE A 135 -15.39 9.91 6.10
N LEU A 136 -15.17 8.89 5.28
CA LEU A 136 -16.07 7.73 5.21
C LEU A 136 -16.08 6.94 6.52
N LYS A 137 -14.92 6.71 7.11
CA LYS A 137 -14.78 5.95 8.36
C LYS A 137 -15.26 6.73 9.58
N SER A 138 -15.23 8.06 9.52
CA SER A 138 -15.80 8.93 10.56
C SER A 138 -17.33 8.94 10.57
N GLY A 139 -17.99 8.32 9.57
CA GLY A 139 -19.44 8.26 9.48
C GLY A 139 -20.10 9.57 9.05
N HIS A 140 -19.33 10.54 8.55
CA HIS A 140 -19.86 11.82 8.11
C HIS A 140 -20.43 11.73 6.69
N GLY A 141 -21.64 12.26 6.50
CA GLY A 141 -22.31 12.30 5.20
C GLY A 141 -22.03 13.58 4.40
N ALA A 142 -21.22 14.50 4.91
CA ALA A 142 -20.85 15.76 4.27
C ALA A 142 -19.52 16.27 4.82
N ALA A 143 -18.84 17.14 4.05
CA ALA A 143 -17.63 17.80 4.50
C ALA A 143 -17.73 19.32 4.31
N CYS A 144 -17.07 20.06 5.21
CA CYS A 144 -16.95 21.49 5.14
C CYS A 144 -15.49 21.91 5.12
N LEU A 145 -15.10 22.71 4.13
CA LEU A 145 -13.75 23.21 3.97
C LEU A 145 -13.66 24.69 4.19
N ASN A 146 -12.65 25.09 4.95
CA ASN A 146 -12.26 26.48 5.05
C ASN A 146 -11.44 26.83 3.81
N LEU A 147 -12.02 27.65 2.91
CA LEU A 147 -11.36 28.12 1.69
C LEU A 147 -10.63 29.43 2.00
N LEU A 148 -9.57 29.33 2.77
CA LEU A 148 -8.60 30.43 2.83
C LEU A 148 -7.95 30.60 1.45
N GLU A 149 -7.38 31.78 1.16
CA GLU A 149 -6.68 32.08 -0.09
C GLU A 149 -5.41 31.22 -0.28
N SER A 150 -5.50 29.92 0.02
CA SER A 150 -4.39 28.98 -0.11
C SER A 150 -4.69 27.92 -1.16
N SER A 151 -3.70 27.62 -1.98
CA SER A 151 -3.75 26.51 -2.95
C SER A 151 -4.06 25.17 -2.30
N ALA A 152 -3.68 24.98 -1.03
CA ALA A 152 -3.88 23.75 -0.29
C ALA A 152 -5.36 23.42 -0.10
N SER A 153 -6.21 24.39 0.27
CA SER A 153 -7.63 24.14 0.46
C SER A 153 -8.35 23.85 -0.86
N LEU A 154 -7.94 24.49 -1.94
CA LEU A 154 -8.47 24.23 -3.27
C LEU A 154 -8.06 22.85 -3.78
N LEU A 155 -6.79 22.48 -3.59
CA LEU A 155 -6.29 21.14 -3.92
C LEU A 155 -7.06 20.07 -3.16
N LEU A 156 -7.27 20.25 -1.85
CA LEU A 156 -8.02 19.31 -1.02
C LEU A 156 -9.47 19.17 -1.51
N ALA A 157 -10.12 20.29 -1.86
CA ALA A 157 -11.46 20.25 -2.42
C ALA A 157 -11.51 19.45 -3.74
N GLN A 158 -10.53 19.64 -4.61
CA GLN A 158 -10.41 18.89 -5.86
C GLN A 158 -10.21 17.39 -5.61
N LEU A 159 -9.26 17.01 -4.77
CA LEU A 159 -8.97 15.62 -4.45
C LEU A 159 -10.19 14.90 -3.84
N LEU A 160 -10.93 15.58 -2.96
CA LEU A 160 -12.18 15.06 -2.41
C LEU A 160 -13.25 14.85 -3.47
N LYS A 161 -13.40 15.79 -4.41
CA LYS A 161 -14.37 15.65 -5.48
C LYS A 161 -13.99 14.56 -6.49
N GLU A 162 -12.72 14.33 -6.73
CA GLU A 162 -12.24 13.22 -7.55
C GLU A 162 -12.56 11.85 -6.92
N GLU A 163 -12.36 11.70 -5.61
CA GLU A 163 -12.53 10.42 -4.93
C GLU A 163 -13.97 10.18 -4.45
N LEU A 164 -14.65 11.22 -4.00
CA LEU A 164 -16.01 11.19 -3.46
C LEU A 164 -16.92 12.18 -4.23
N PRO A 165 -17.22 11.95 -5.51
CA PRO A 165 -17.96 12.90 -6.34
C PRO A 165 -19.37 13.21 -5.81
N SER A 166 -19.99 12.26 -5.12
CA SER A 166 -21.33 12.40 -4.54
C SER A 166 -21.34 13.01 -3.14
N LEU A 167 -20.17 13.22 -2.51
CA LEU A 167 -20.10 13.83 -1.18
C LEU A 167 -20.54 15.29 -1.24
N PRO A 168 -21.55 15.72 -0.44
CA PRO A 168 -21.86 17.12 -0.25
C PRO A 168 -20.64 17.85 0.34
N LEU A 169 -20.10 18.79 -0.42
CA LEU A 169 -18.93 19.57 -0.04
C LEU A 169 -19.29 21.03 -0.01
N THR A 170 -19.15 21.67 1.16
CA THR A 170 -19.40 23.09 1.37
C THR A 170 -18.08 23.80 1.66
N GLY A 171 -17.76 24.83 0.90
CA GLY A 171 -16.66 25.74 1.19
C GLY A 171 -17.16 27.00 1.92
N PHE A 172 -16.44 27.47 2.91
CA PHE A 172 -16.67 28.77 3.50
C PHE A 172 -15.40 29.63 3.46
N ILE A 173 -15.60 30.92 3.22
CA ILE A 173 -14.53 31.91 3.22
C ILE A 173 -14.74 32.77 4.47
N PRO A 174 -13.84 32.71 5.46
CA PRO A 174 -13.98 33.55 6.64
C PRO A 174 -13.72 35.01 6.26
N ARG A 175 -14.62 35.89 6.64
CA ARG A 175 -14.37 37.35 6.53
C ARG A 175 -13.44 37.76 7.67
N LEU A 176 -12.26 38.20 7.30
CA LEU A 176 -11.34 38.80 8.27
C LEU A 176 -11.73 40.25 8.50
N PRO A 177 -11.86 40.70 9.76
CA PRO A 177 -12.17 42.10 10.04
C PRO A 177 -11.11 43.02 9.45
N GLY A 178 -11.52 44.03 8.66
CA GLY A 178 -10.64 45.03 8.12
C GLY A 178 -10.13 44.83 6.69
N ILE A 179 -10.54 43.75 6.01
CA ILE A 179 -10.31 43.59 4.57
C ILE A 179 -11.52 44.12 3.80
N PRO A 180 -11.39 45.16 2.96
CA PRO A 180 -12.47 45.63 2.09
C PRO A 180 -12.88 44.54 1.09
N GLU A 181 -14.12 44.63 0.58
CA GLU A 181 -14.69 43.72 -0.41
C GLU A 181 -13.92 43.73 -1.74
#